data_12e72ff2362863063b7fb0fe9b6655d2
#
_entry.id   12e72ff2362863063b7fb0fe9b6655d2
#
_cell.length_a   1.000
_cell.length_b   1.000
_cell.length_c   1.000
_cell.angle_alpha   90.00
_cell.angle_beta   90.00
_cell.angle_gamma   90.00
#
_symmetry.space_group_name_H-M   'P 1'
#
loop_
_entity.id
_entity.type
_entity.pdbx_description
1 polymer ?
#
loop_
_entity_poly.entity_id
_entity_poly.type
_entity_poly.pdbx_seq_one_letter_code
_entity_poly.pdbx_strand_id
1 'polypeptide(L)'
;MRVVIAKKLLSTVGGSEAQARALARALAKRHHDVTLVGLRPAWRRPGIPLDVYAAPPGPVELRHEGVRFLFLPVRGGRLGAAVEGILPTSLVSGTDLEHAVSGAEVVHSIAREWAGPLERAARAGGAAFVETPLVHPGQRFSGTSAADIARYRRDDAVIALTKWESEWYASRRVRHVHVTGVGPIIDWLPEVPMDPATVLFVGRKERYKGYHALRDAAKIVWRSRPEARFVAIGQNAWTARFERRVKDDRWVDRGIVSEADKAEAYARATIFAMPSVHETFGHTYLEAWYAWRPVIAGDIPPVREVVRDGIDGLVVAQEPDAIARAILTLLGDTTRARRMGESGRFRLQERWTWDLVAERTERAYEAAREQAAASR
;
A
#
# COMPACT_ATOMS: atom_id res chain seq x y z
N MET A 1 -13.71 20.25 -2.45
CA MET A 1 -14.40 19.30 -3.33
C MET A 1 -15.10 18.23 -2.48
N ARG A 2 -16.20 17.68 -2.99
CA ARG A 2 -16.78 16.44 -2.48
C ARG A 2 -16.13 15.26 -3.20
N VAL A 3 -15.37 14.45 -2.45
CA VAL A 3 -14.55 13.37 -2.99
C VAL A 3 -15.03 12.04 -2.42
N VAL A 4 -15.29 11.08 -3.28
CA VAL A 4 -15.54 9.70 -2.89
C VAL A 4 -14.31 8.87 -3.23
N ILE A 5 -13.63 8.33 -2.23
CA ILE A 5 -12.56 7.36 -2.41
C ILE A 5 -13.13 5.96 -2.18
N ALA A 6 -12.95 5.06 -3.12
CA ALA A 6 -13.46 3.71 -3.03
C ALA A 6 -12.33 2.69 -2.96
N LYS A 7 -12.39 1.83 -1.96
CA LYS A 7 -11.52 0.65 -1.81
C LYS A 7 -12.35 -0.50 -1.27
N LYS A 8 -12.30 -1.61 -1.95
CA LYS A 8 -13.16 -2.78 -1.68
C LYS A 8 -13.15 -3.21 -0.21
N LEU A 9 -11.99 -3.31 0.41
CA LEU A 9 -11.81 -3.56 1.84
C LEU A 9 -11.20 -2.34 2.52
N LEU A 10 -11.73 -1.98 3.69
CA LEU A 10 -11.26 -0.83 4.47
C LEU A 10 -10.57 -1.24 5.78
N SER A 11 -9.83 -2.35 5.77
CA SER A 11 -9.04 -2.76 6.94
C SER A 11 -7.78 -1.89 7.11
N THR A 12 -7.13 -1.98 8.26
CA THR A 12 -5.79 -1.39 8.46
C THR A 12 -4.67 -2.32 7.97
N VAL A 13 -5.00 -3.56 7.65
CA VAL A 13 -4.04 -4.54 7.12
C VAL A 13 -4.12 -4.59 5.61
N GLY A 14 -3.01 -4.25 4.96
CA GLY A 14 -2.85 -4.18 3.51
C GLY A 14 -2.39 -2.79 3.07
N GLY A 15 -1.42 -2.74 2.15
CA GLY A 15 -0.84 -1.47 1.71
C GLY A 15 -1.85 -0.55 1.01
N SER A 16 -2.68 -1.09 0.13
CA SER A 16 -3.69 -0.32 -0.61
C SER A 16 -4.85 0.15 0.26
N GLU A 17 -5.24 -0.64 1.27
CA GLU A 17 -6.26 -0.29 2.26
C GLU A 17 -5.77 0.86 3.15
N ALA A 18 -4.55 0.72 3.65
CA ALA A 18 -3.90 1.75 4.46
C ALA A 18 -3.68 3.05 3.66
N GLN A 19 -3.28 2.93 2.38
CA GLN A 19 -3.15 4.07 1.45
C GLN A 19 -4.48 4.83 1.30
N ALA A 20 -5.59 4.11 1.06
CA ALA A 20 -6.91 4.72 0.90
C ALA A 20 -7.32 5.52 2.14
N ARG A 21 -7.12 4.95 3.33
CA ARG A 21 -7.41 5.61 4.61
C ARG A 21 -6.54 6.83 4.86
N ALA A 22 -5.23 6.72 4.61
CA ALA A 22 -4.29 7.80 4.84
C ALA A 22 -4.51 8.96 3.86
N LEU A 23 -4.76 8.67 2.57
CA LEU A 23 -5.11 9.67 1.58
C LEU A 23 -6.43 10.38 1.95
N ALA A 24 -7.46 9.63 2.34
CA ALA A 24 -8.74 10.21 2.75
C ALA A 24 -8.57 11.19 3.92
N ARG A 25 -7.78 10.80 4.94
CA ARG A 25 -7.46 11.69 6.07
C ARG A 25 -6.68 12.94 5.65
N ALA A 26 -5.69 12.77 4.77
CA ALA A 26 -4.89 13.90 4.29
C ALA A 26 -5.73 14.91 3.51
N LEU A 27 -6.63 14.44 2.65
CA LEU A 27 -7.56 15.30 1.92
C LEU A 27 -8.60 15.97 2.85
N ALA A 28 -9.12 15.26 3.86
CA ALA A 28 -10.03 15.85 4.85
C ALA A 28 -9.35 16.97 5.67
N LYS A 29 -8.08 16.81 6.05
CA LYS A 29 -7.27 17.88 6.67
C LYS A 29 -7.10 19.12 5.78
N ARG A 30 -7.20 18.95 4.47
CA ARG A 30 -7.15 20.00 3.45
C ARG A 30 -8.55 20.54 3.07
N HIS A 31 -9.53 20.30 3.96
CA HIS A 31 -10.91 20.82 3.86
C HIS A 31 -11.73 20.26 2.69
N HIS A 32 -11.41 19.06 2.21
CA HIS A 32 -12.31 18.33 1.31
C HIS A 32 -13.37 17.57 2.11
N ASP A 33 -14.59 17.47 1.56
CA ASP A 33 -15.61 16.56 2.07
C ASP A 33 -15.35 15.16 1.50
N VAL A 34 -14.77 14.30 2.34
CA VAL A 34 -14.27 13.00 1.91
C VAL A 34 -15.13 11.88 2.44
N THR A 35 -15.64 11.05 1.52
CA THR A 35 -16.29 9.79 1.83
C THR A 35 -15.38 8.64 1.39
N LEU A 36 -15.05 7.74 2.32
CA LEU A 36 -14.33 6.51 2.04
C LEU A 36 -15.31 5.35 1.99
N VAL A 37 -15.48 4.76 0.78
CA VAL A 37 -16.48 3.72 0.52
C VAL A 37 -15.81 2.35 0.44
N GLY A 38 -16.39 1.38 1.13
CA GLY A 38 -15.97 -0.01 1.05
C GLY A 38 -17.13 -0.98 1.27
N LEU A 39 -16.87 -2.28 1.14
CA LEU A 39 -17.86 -3.29 1.44
C LEU A 39 -17.93 -3.58 2.94
N ARG A 40 -19.09 -3.97 3.38
CA ARG A 40 -19.30 -4.56 4.70
C ARG A 40 -18.72 -5.98 4.71
N PRO A 41 -17.62 -6.23 5.45
CA PRO A 41 -16.94 -7.52 5.34
C PRO A 41 -17.70 -8.64 6.05
N ALA A 42 -17.53 -9.88 5.55
CA ALA A 42 -18.17 -11.07 6.14
C ALA A 42 -17.59 -11.46 7.52
N TRP A 43 -16.30 -11.17 7.71
CA TRP A 43 -15.54 -11.50 8.92
C TRP A 43 -14.84 -10.29 9.51
N ARG A 44 -14.57 -10.35 10.81
CA ARG A 44 -13.79 -9.31 11.49
C ARG A 44 -12.47 -9.03 10.78
N ARG A 45 -12.20 -7.77 10.58
CA ARG A 45 -10.96 -7.25 9.97
C ARG A 45 -10.36 -6.20 10.92
N PRO A 46 -9.02 -6.17 11.07
CA PRO A 46 -8.37 -5.13 11.85
C PRO A 46 -8.77 -3.71 11.38
N GLY A 47 -8.98 -2.81 12.31
CA GLY A 47 -9.33 -1.42 12.04
C GLY A 47 -10.76 -1.15 11.54
N ILE A 48 -11.62 -2.17 11.49
CA ILE A 48 -13.05 -2.00 11.23
C ILE A 48 -13.82 -2.15 12.55
N PRO A 49 -14.56 -1.11 12.99
CA PRO A 49 -15.30 -1.13 14.23
C PRO A 49 -16.33 -2.26 14.32
N LEU A 50 -16.59 -2.74 15.53
CA LEU A 50 -17.53 -3.83 15.78
C LEU A 50 -18.96 -3.49 15.34
N ASP A 51 -19.34 -2.22 15.46
CA ASP A 51 -20.67 -1.71 15.07
C ASP A 51 -20.99 -1.97 13.61
N VAL A 52 -19.97 -1.98 12.72
CA VAL A 52 -20.16 -2.34 11.30
C VAL A 52 -20.69 -3.76 11.15
N TYR A 53 -20.29 -4.68 12.03
CA TYR A 53 -20.71 -6.09 11.98
C TYR A 53 -22.05 -6.32 12.68
N ALA A 54 -22.34 -5.53 13.71
CA ALA A 54 -23.57 -5.63 14.50
C ALA A 54 -24.75 -4.88 13.87
N ALA A 55 -24.50 -3.95 12.96
CA ALA A 55 -25.53 -3.14 12.34
C ALA A 55 -26.58 -4.00 11.58
N PRO A 56 -27.84 -3.57 11.49
CA PRO A 56 -28.88 -4.22 10.70
C PRO A 56 -28.49 -4.28 9.21
N PRO A 57 -29.22 -5.06 8.38
CA PRO A 57 -29.02 -5.07 6.95
C PRO A 57 -29.12 -3.68 6.33
N GLY A 58 -28.15 -3.32 5.49
CA GLY A 58 -28.09 -2.03 4.82
C GLY A 58 -26.68 -1.41 4.86
N PRO A 59 -26.51 -0.21 4.27
CA PRO A 59 -25.31 0.58 4.40
C PRO A 59 -25.05 1.02 5.85
N VAL A 60 -23.76 1.05 6.25
CA VAL A 60 -23.36 1.51 7.59
C VAL A 60 -22.46 2.72 7.41
N GLU A 61 -22.80 3.81 8.08
CA GLU A 61 -22.01 5.03 8.06
C GLU A 61 -21.35 5.29 9.42
N LEU A 62 -20.09 5.68 9.38
CA LEU A 62 -19.30 6.11 10.54
C LEU A 62 -18.51 7.36 10.18
N ARG A 63 -18.18 8.20 11.18
CA ARG A 63 -17.27 9.33 11.01
C ARG A 63 -16.06 9.16 11.91
N HIS A 64 -14.89 9.34 11.32
CA HIS A 64 -13.63 9.26 12.06
C HIS A 64 -12.59 10.19 11.40
N GLU A 65 -11.92 11.01 12.19
CA GLU A 65 -10.86 11.93 11.74
C GLU A 65 -11.24 12.80 10.52
N GLY A 66 -12.47 13.32 10.50
CA GLY A 66 -12.97 14.17 9.42
C GLY A 66 -13.41 13.41 8.15
N VAL A 67 -13.25 12.10 8.11
CA VAL A 67 -13.65 11.24 6.99
C VAL A 67 -14.98 10.55 7.29
N ARG A 68 -15.88 10.53 6.32
CA ARG A 68 -17.10 9.71 6.34
C ARG A 68 -16.77 8.32 5.78
N PHE A 69 -16.93 7.27 6.58
CA PHE A 69 -16.78 5.87 6.15
C PHE A 69 -18.15 5.30 5.82
N LEU A 70 -18.30 4.76 4.64
CA LEU A 70 -19.53 4.14 4.17
C LEU A 70 -19.29 2.69 3.78
N PHE A 71 -19.88 1.76 4.53
CA PHE A 71 -19.78 0.32 4.29
C PHE A 71 -21.04 -0.16 3.57
N LEU A 72 -20.89 -0.60 2.33
CA LEU A 72 -22.00 -1.06 1.51
C LEU A 72 -22.31 -2.53 1.75
N PRO A 73 -23.59 -2.91 1.74
CA PRO A 73 -24.02 -4.30 1.85
C PRO A 73 -23.65 -5.07 0.57
N VAL A 74 -23.48 -6.37 0.71
CA VAL A 74 -23.20 -7.28 -0.41
C VAL A 74 -24.37 -8.24 -0.61
N ARG A 75 -24.80 -8.44 -1.83
CA ARG A 75 -25.83 -9.43 -2.18
C ARG A 75 -25.39 -10.82 -1.76
N GLY A 76 -26.32 -11.63 -1.25
CA GLY A 76 -26.00 -12.97 -0.72
C GLY A 76 -25.47 -12.98 0.71
N GLY A 77 -25.58 -11.86 1.44
CA GLY A 77 -25.24 -11.78 2.86
C GLY A 77 -23.76 -12.11 3.14
N ARG A 78 -23.50 -12.88 4.20
CA ARG A 78 -22.14 -13.24 4.60
C ARG A 78 -21.37 -14.05 3.55
N LEU A 79 -22.07 -14.96 2.85
CA LEU A 79 -21.45 -15.77 1.78
C LEU A 79 -21.05 -14.88 0.59
N GLY A 80 -21.97 -14.00 0.16
CA GLY A 80 -21.68 -13.02 -0.90
C GLY A 80 -20.51 -12.11 -0.53
N ALA A 81 -20.46 -11.60 0.71
CA ALA A 81 -19.35 -10.78 1.17
C ALA A 81 -18.03 -11.54 1.23
N ALA A 82 -18.05 -12.84 1.50
CA ALA A 82 -16.89 -13.72 1.43
C ALA A 82 -16.36 -13.86 0.01
N VAL A 83 -17.26 -14.17 -0.92
CA VAL A 83 -16.94 -14.31 -2.36
C VAL A 83 -16.43 -12.98 -2.92
N GLU A 84 -17.13 -11.88 -2.62
CA GLU A 84 -16.74 -10.53 -3.03
C GLU A 84 -15.34 -10.14 -2.51
N GLY A 85 -14.99 -10.55 -1.29
CA GLY A 85 -13.66 -10.31 -0.71
C GLY A 85 -12.50 -11.03 -1.41
N ILE A 86 -12.80 -12.06 -2.21
CA ILE A 86 -11.78 -12.93 -2.85
C ILE A 86 -11.75 -12.70 -4.37
N LEU A 87 -12.90 -12.58 -5.00
CA LEU A 87 -13.03 -12.51 -6.47
C LEU A 87 -13.18 -11.06 -6.95
N PRO A 88 -12.70 -10.74 -8.17
CA PRO A 88 -12.86 -9.42 -8.79
C PRO A 88 -14.27 -9.26 -9.39
N THR A 89 -15.28 -9.64 -8.63
CA THR A 89 -16.70 -9.48 -8.99
C THR A 89 -17.27 -8.25 -8.30
N SER A 90 -18.47 -7.82 -8.67
CA SER A 90 -19.21 -6.80 -7.94
C SER A 90 -20.58 -7.34 -7.58
N LEU A 91 -20.72 -7.81 -6.34
CA LEU A 91 -21.99 -8.21 -5.75
C LEU A 91 -22.66 -7.07 -4.97
N VAL A 92 -22.07 -5.88 -4.98
CA VAL A 92 -22.70 -4.66 -4.48
C VAL A 92 -23.74 -4.20 -5.49
N SER A 93 -24.88 -3.74 -4.99
CA SER A 93 -25.94 -3.22 -5.84
C SER A 93 -25.47 -1.98 -6.62
N GLY A 94 -25.83 -1.89 -7.91
CA GLY A 94 -25.60 -0.67 -8.70
C GLY A 94 -26.23 0.56 -8.05
N THR A 95 -27.44 0.42 -7.52
CA THR A 95 -28.15 1.48 -6.80
C THR A 95 -27.41 1.94 -5.54
N ASP A 96 -26.79 1.00 -4.78
CA ASP A 96 -26.01 1.36 -3.61
C ASP A 96 -24.73 2.10 -4.00
N LEU A 97 -24.09 1.72 -5.13
CA LEU A 97 -22.94 2.43 -5.66
C LEU A 97 -23.31 3.83 -6.17
N GLU A 98 -24.40 3.96 -6.92
CA GLU A 98 -24.91 5.25 -7.39
C GLU A 98 -25.25 6.18 -6.21
N HIS A 99 -25.90 5.65 -5.18
CA HIS A 99 -26.18 6.41 -3.95
C HIS A 99 -24.88 6.82 -3.23
N ALA A 100 -23.90 5.92 -3.13
CA ALA A 100 -22.63 6.18 -2.47
C ALA A 100 -21.82 7.29 -3.16
N VAL A 101 -21.91 7.44 -4.48
CA VAL A 101 -21.20 8.47 -5.25
C VAL A 101 -22.07 9.70 -5.56
N SER A 102 -23.32 9.72 -5.11
CA SER A 102 -24.26 10.81 -5.39
C SER A 102 -23.73 12.16 -4.90
N GLY A 103 -23.74 13.14 -5.78
CA GLY A 103 -23.26 14.49 -5.52
C GLY A 103 -21.75 14.60 -5.35
N ALA A 104 -20.97 13.56 -5.60
CA ALA A 104 -19.52 13.66 -5.67
C ALA A 104 -19.08 14.52 -6.88
N GLU A 105 -18.01 15.28 -6.72
CA GLU A 105 -17.33 15.93 -7.84
C GLU A 105 -16.27 15.02 -8.43
N VAL A 106 -15.66 14.16 -7.58
CA VAL A 106 -14.64 13.18 -7.97
C VAL A 106 -14.93 11.84 -7.30
N VAL A 107 -14.86 10.77 -8.08
CA VAL A 107 -14.87 9.39 -7.60
C VAL A 107 -13.52 8.75 -7.91
N HIS A 108 -12.77 8.40 -6.87
CA HIS A 108 -11.44 7.83 -6.98
C HIS A 108 -11.44 6.36 -6.55
N SER A 109 -11.20 5.44 -7.48
CA SER A 109 -11.04 4.01 -7.20
C SER A 109 -9.58 3.69 -6.86
N ILE A 110 -9.31 3.19 -5.67
CA ILE A 110 -7.98 2.67 -5.31
C ILE A 110 -7.98 1.15 -5.47
N ALA A 111 -7.12 0.69 -6.37
CA ALA A 111 -7.11 -0.63 -6.96
C ALA A 111 -8.33 -0.91 -7.86
N ARG A 112 -8.13 -1.86 -8.76
CA ARG A 112 -9.01 -2.10 -9.92
C ARG A 112 -10.30 -2.86 -9.63
N GLU A 113 -10.44 -3.44 -8.43
CA GLU A 113 -11.48 -4.45 -8.17
C GLU A 113 -12.91 -3.92 -8.35
N TRP A 114 -13.13 -2.64 -8.07
CA TRP A 114 -14.43 -1.98 -8.24
C TRP A 114 -14.46 -0.92 -9.34
N ALA A 115 -13.35 -0.69 -10.03
CA ALA A 115 -13.19 0.43 -10.95
C ALA A 115 -14.30 0.49 -12.01
N GLY A 116 -14.65 -0.61 -12.68
CA GLY A 116 -15.66 -0.61 -13.72
C GLY A 116 -17.08 -0.23 -13.23
N PRO A 117 -17.62 -0.84 -12.16
CA PRO A 117 -18.89 -0.41 -11.58
C PRO A 117 -18.88 1.05 -11.07
N LEU A 118 -17.78 1.48 -10.46
CA LEU A 118 -17.64 2.85 -9.95
C LEU A 118 -17.54 3.87 -11.09
N GLU A 119 -16.82 3.56 -12.18
CA GLU A 119 -16.76 4.40 -13.38
C GLU A 119 -18.17 4.68 -13.90
N ARG A 120 -19.01 3.63 -14.02
CA ARG A 120 -20.41 3.80 -14.51
C ARG A 120 -21.22 4.66 -13.56
N ALA A 121 -21.15 4.42 -12.25
CA ALA A 121 -21.88 5.20 -11.25
C ALA A 121 -21.40 6.67 -11.21
N ALA A 122 -20.11 6.93 -11.31
CA ALA A 122 -19.53 8.26 -11.38
C ALA A 122 -20.04 9.03 -12.60
N ARG A 123 -19.98 8.41 -13.79
CA ARG A 123 -20.46 9.03 -15.04
C ARG A 123 -21.96 9.31 -15.01
N ALA A 124 -22.77 8.39 -14.48
CA ALA A 124 -24.20 8.60 -14.32
C ALA A 124 -24.53 9.77 -13.38
N GLY A 125 -23.71 9.96 -12.32
CA GLY A 125 -23.83 11.08 -11.38
C GLY A 125 -23.14 12.36 -11.82
N GLY A 126 -22.46 12.36 -12.97
CA GLY A 126 -21.73 13.52 -13.49
C GLY A 126 -20.43 13.83 -12.74
N ALA A 127 -19.87 12.89 -11.98
CA ALA A 127 -18.57 13.02 -11.33
C ALA A 127 -17.42 12.68 -12.27
N ALA A 128 -16.26 13.29 -12.05
CA ALA A 128 -15.01 12.85 -12.69
C ALA A 128 -14.56 11.51 -12.08
N PHE A 129 -14.06 10.60 -12.92
CA PHE A 129 -13.58 9.30 -12.47
C PHE A 129 -12.06 9.21 -12.53
N VAL A 130 -11.47 8.88 -11.39
CA VAL A 130 -10.02 8.73 -11.20
C VAL A 130 -9.71 7.32 -10.73
N GLU A 131 -8.67 6.71 -11.26
CA GLU A 131 -8.23 5.39 -10.82
C GLU A 131 -6.75 5.40 -10.41
N THR A 132 -6.44 4.78 -9.26
CA THR A 132 -5.08 4.34 -8.90
C THR A 132 -5.03 2.82 -9.00
N PRO A 133 -4.67 2.23 -10.16
CA PRO A 133 -4.87 0.81 -10.41
C PRO A 133 -3.96 -0.11 -9.61
N LEU A 134 -2.80 0.36 -9.17
CA LEU A 134 -1.78 -0.42 -8.44
C LEU A 134 -1.30 -1.63 -9.25
N VAL A 135 -0.93 -1.40 -10.51
CA VAL A 135 -0.50 -2.48 -11.43
C VAL A 135 0.88 -3.02 -11.07
N HIS A 136 1.04 -4.32 -11.29
CA HIS A 136 2.34 -4.99 -11.23
C HIS A 136 2.64 -5.63 -12.60
N PRO A 137 3.25 -4.89 -13.54
CA PRO A 137 3.62 -5.45 -14.84
C PRO A 137 4.44 -6.73 -14.69
N GLY A 138 4.08 -7.76 -15.48
CA GLY A 138 4.71 -9.08 -15.37
C GLY A 138 4.07 -10.05 -14.39
N GLN A 139 3.17 -9.58 -13.51
CA GLN A 139 2.40 -10.43 -12.60
C GLN A 139 1.01 -10.73 -13.21
N ARG A 140 0.57 -12.00 -13.17
CA ARG A 140 -0.77 -12.37 -13.67
C ARG A 140 -1.86 -11.69 -12.84
N PHE A 141 -2.93 -11.29 -13.50
CA PHE A 141 -4.11 -10.62 -12.90
C PHE A 141 -3.82 -9.31 -12.16
N SER A 142 -2.80 -8.59 -12.58
CA SER A 142 -2.35 -7.35 -11.93
C SER A 142 -2.81 -6.05 -12.60
N GLY A 143 -3.91 -6.08 -13.37
CA GLY A 143 -4.41 -4.88 -14.04
C GLY A 143 -3.73 -4.56 -15.37
N THR A 144 -3.16 -5.56 -16.03
CA THR A 144 -2.42 -5.40 -17.30
C THR A 144 -3.16 -6.00 -18.51
N SER A 145 -4.43 -6.42 -18.34
CA SER A 145 -5.22 -6.96 -19.44
C SER A 145 -5.62 -5.88 -20.45
N ALA A 146 -5.97 -6.29 -21.68
CA ALA A 146 -6.47 -5.37 -22.70
C ALA A 146 -7.73 -4.60 -22.24
N ALA A 147 -8.59 -5.26 -21.46
CA ALA A 147 -9.78 -4.63 -20.90
C ALA A 147 -9.43 -3.58 -19.82
N ASP A 148 -8.44 -3.86 -18.97
CA ASP A 148 -7.95 -2.88 -17.98
C ASP A 148 -7.36 -1.66 -18.69
N ILE A 149 -6.49 -1.87 -19.69
CA ILE A 149 -5.87 -0.79 -20.47
C ILE A 149 -6.94 0.04 -21.22
N ALA A 150 -7.96 -0.61 -21.77
CA ALA A 150 -9.07 0.09 -22.42
C ALA A 150 -9.84 0.98 -21.43
N ARG A 151 -9.98 0.55 -20.15
CA ARG A 151 -10.59 1.36 -19.10
C ARG A 151 -9.71 2.55 -18.77
N TYR A 152 -8.42 2.35 -18.45
CA TYR A 152 -7.48 3.44 -18.13
C TYR A 152 -7.41 4.53 -19.20
N ARG A 153 -7.63 4.18 -20.47
CA ARG A 153 -7.71 5.17 -21.56
C ARG A 153 -8.98 6.02 -21.55
N ARG A 154 -10.02 5.56 -20.90
CA ARG A 154 -11.30 6.27 -20.78
C ARG A 154 -11.44 7.04 -19.47
N ASP A 155 -10.63 6.70 -18.46
CA ASP A 155 -10.65 7.38 -17.18
C ASP A 155 -10.27 8.85 -17.35
N ASP A 156 -10.89 9.73 -16.58
CA ASP A 156 -10.62 11.17 -16.63
C ASP A 156 -9.22 11.48 -16.08
N ALA A 157 -8.73 10.67 -15.15
CA ALA A 157 -7.31 10.61 -14.78
C ALA A 157 -6.92 9.23 -14.23
N VAL A 158 -5.65 8.84 -14.46
CA VAL A 158 -5.00 7.69 -13.82
C VAL A 158 -3.89 8.21 -12.93
N ILE A 159 -3.84 7.73 -11.70
CA ILE A 159 -2.77 8.04 -10.76
C ILE A 159 -1.75 6.90 -10.77
N ALA A 160 -0.52 7.23 -11.13
CA ALA A 160 0.66 6.39 -10.99
C ALA A 160 1.40 6.75 -9.69
N LEU A 161 2.02 5.78 -9.06
CA LEU A 161 2.78 6.02 -7.84
C LEU A 161 4.24 6.40 -8.12
N THR A 162 4.77 5.97 -9.26
CA THR A 162 6.13 6.25 -9.72
C THR A 162 6.13 6.79 -11.15
N LYS A 163 7.21 7.48 -11.52
CA LYS A 163 7.42 7.93 -12.89
C LYS A 163 7.51 6.73 -13.85
N TRP A 164 8.19 5.66 -13.41
CA TRP A 164 8.26 4.42 -14.18
C TRP A 164 6.86 3.85 -14.50
N GLU A 165 5.96 3.85 -13.51
CA GLU A 165 4.58 3.40 -13.73
C GLU A 165 3.84 4.33 -14.70
N SER A 166 4.04 5.66 -14.59
CA SER A 166 3.48 6.64 -15.53
C SER A 166 3.98 6.40 -16.97
N GLU A 167 5.26 6.12 -17.15
CA GLU A 167 5.84 5.79 -18.46
C GLU A 167 5.26 4.47 -19.02
N TRP A 168 5.00 3.50 -18.13
CA TRP A 168 4.34 2.26 -18.49
C TRP A 168 2.91 2.50 -19.01
N TYR A 169 2.12 3.39 -18.38
CA TYR A 169 0.80 3.80 -18.88
C TYR A 169 0.91 4.57 -20.20
N ALA A 170 1.83 5.51 -20.30
CA ALA A 170 2.04 6.31 -21.51
C ALA A 170 2.39 5.44 -22.72
N SER A 171 3.24 4.40 -22.55
CA SER A 171 3.57 3.43 -23.61
C SER A 171 2.33 2.64 -24.11
N ARG A 172 1.23 2.64 -23.36
CA ARG A 172 -0.06 2.02 -23.68
C ARG A 172 -1.11 3.03 -24.10
N ARG A 173 -0.69 4.27 -24.41
CA ARG A 173 -1.56 5.36 -24.87
C ARG A 173 -2.63 5.78 -23.83
N VAL A 174 -2.36 5.62 -22.54
CA VAL A 174 -3.13 6.26 -21.48
C VAL A 174 -2.63 7.71 -21.37
N ARG A 175 -3.52 8.68 -21.46
CA ARG A 175 -3.15 10.09 -21.67
C ARG A 175 -3.07 10.91 -20.39
N HIS A 176 -4.06 10.78 -19.51
CA HIS A 176 -4.22 11.63 -18.31
C HIS A 176 -3.61 10.92 -17.10
N VAL A 177 -2.28 10.81 -17.07
CA VAL A 177 -1.54 10.12 -16.01
C VAL A 177 -0.83 11.12 -15.11
N HIS A 178 -1.09 11.05 -13.81
CA HIS A 178 -0.52 11.91 -12.78
C HIS A 178 0.31 11.10 -11.79
N VAL A 179 1.52 11.55 -11.46
CA VAL A 179 2.39 10.89 -10.49
C VAL A 179 2.23 11.53 -9.11
N THR A 180 1.74 10.78 -8.13
CA THR A 180 1.54 11.30 -6.77
C THR A 180 2.55 10.77 -5.75
N GLY A 181 3.02 9.54 -5.92
CA GLY A 181 3.67 8.79 -4.86
C GLY A 181 2.70 8.35 -3.77
N VAL A 182 3.25 7.93 -2.64
CA VAL A 182 2.52 7.58 -1.41
C VAL A 182 3.27 8.10 -0.20
N GLY A 183 2.59 8.19 0.95
CA GLY A 183 3.22 8.49 2.24
C GLY A 183 3.46 7.23 3.11
N PRO A 184 4.18 7.35 4.22
CA PRO A 184 4.31 6.28 5.21
C PRO A 184 2.98 6.04 5.92
N ILE A 185 2.72 4.82 6.34
CA ILE A 185 1.49 4.50 7.09
C ILE A 185 1.66 4.80 8.57
N ILE A 186 2.87 4.59 9.11
CA ILE A 186 3.19 5.03 10.47
C ILE A 186 3.45 6.54 10.50
N ASP A 187 2.90 7.23 11.47
CA ASP A 187 3.03 8.68 11.69
C ASP A 187 3.58 9.05 13.07
N TRP A 188 3.90 8.05 13.88
CA TRP A 188 4.56 8.18 15.17
C TRP A 188 5.50 7.00 15.45
N LEU A 189 6.44 7.19 16.38
CA LEU A 189 7.34 6.14 16.87
C LEU A 189 7.40 6.21 18.40
N PRO A 190 7.43 5.07 19.09
CA PRO A 190 7.70 5.04 20.52
C PRO A 190 9.18 5.35 20.80
N GLU A 191 9.42 5.95 21.94
CA GLU A 191 10.79 6.14 22.48
C GLU A 191 11.30 4.84 23.08
N VAL A 192 11.91 4.00 22.26
CA VAL A 192 12.47 2.71 22.65
C VAL A 192 13.90 2.59 22.13
N PRO A 193 14.80 1.92 22.87
CA PRO A 193 16.15 1.68 22.38
C PRO A 193 16.14 0.81 21.14
N MET A 194 17.09 1.09 20.24
CA MET A 194 17.33 0.24 19.07
C MET A 194 17.99 -1.07 19.53
N ASP A 195 17.48 -2.18 19.02
CA ASP A 195 18.07 -3.50 19.27
C ASP A 195 19.23 -3.71 18.28
N PRO A 196 20.47 -3.96 18.77
CA PRO A 196 21.62 -4.13 17.89
C PRO A 196 21.44 -5.34 16.98
N ALA A 197 21.99 -5.24 15.77
CA ALA A 197 22.02 -6.29 14.76
C ALA A 197 20.63 -6.89 14.43
N THR A 198 19.55 -6.11 14.54
CA THR A 198 18.19 -6.57 14.23
C THR A 198 17.77 -6.15 12.82
N VAL A 199 17.42 -7.15 11.99
CA VAL A 199 16.91 -6.99 10.64
C VAL A 199 15.38 -7.18 10.66
N LEU A 200 14.65 -6.16 10.23
CA LEU A 200 13.18 -6.18 10.18
C LEU A 200 12.68 -6.41 8.75
N PHE A 201 11.70 -7.28 8.61
CA PHE A 201 10.87 -7.45 7.43
C PHE A 201 9.42 -7.11 7.78
N VAL A 202 8.76 -6.28 6.98
CA VAL A 202 7.32 -6.00 7.11
C VAL A 202 6.66 -6.16 5.76
N GLY A 203 5.75 -7.11 5.64
CA GLY A 203 5.03 -7.39 4.40
C GLY A 203 4.37 -8.76 4.39
N ARG A 204 3.61 -9.04 3.32
CA ARG A 204 3.11 -10.41 3.09
C ARG A 204 4.29 -11.37 2.91
N LYS A 205 4.27 -12.47 3.62
CA LYS A 205 5.36 -13.46 3.60
C LYS A 205 5.29 -14.33 2.35
N GLU A 206 5.44 -13.70 1.21
CA GLU A 206 5.38 -14.31 -0.12
C GLU A 206 6.74 -14.23 -0.83
N ARG A 207 6.94 -15.12 -1.82
CA ARG A 207 8.21 -15.18 -2.57
C ARG A 207 8.54 -13.84 -3.21
N TYR A 208 7.57 -13.20 -3.87
CA TYR A 208 7.82 -11.95 -4.57
C TYR A 208 8.21 -10.78 -3.65
N LYS A 209 7.84 -10.83 -2.36
CA LYS A 209 8.27 -9.86 -1.33
C LYS A 209 9.68 -10.12 -0.79
N GLY A 210 10.31 -11.23 -1.20
CA GLY A 210 11.66 -11.59 -0.77
C GLY A 210 11.73 -12.27 0.59
N TYR A 211 10.61 -12.62 1.21
CA TYR A 211 10.59 -13.25 2.54
C TYR A 211 11.42 -14.54 2.60
N HIS A 212 11.30 -15.41 1.60
CA HIS A 212 12.02 -16.69 1.57
C HIS A 212 13.52 -16.48 1.32
N ALA A 213 13.87 -15.58 0.40
CA ALA A 213 15.26 -15.24 0.13
C ALA A 213 15.94 -14.59 1.35
N LEU A 214 15.24 -13.74 2.08
CA LEU A 214 15.72 -13.16 3.34
C LEU A 214 15.92 -14.22 4.42
N ARG A 215 15.00 -15.18 4.53
CA ARG A 215 15.13 -16.32 5.45
C ARG A 215 16.37 -17.16 5.17
N ASP A 216 16.65 -17.38 3.90
CA ASP A 216 17.84 -18.14 3.52
C ASP A 216 19.12 -17.30 3.67
N ALA A 217 19.06 -15.99 3.41
CA ALA A 217 20.14 -15.03 3.71
C ALA A 217 20.49 -14.98 5.20
N ALA A 218 19.51 -15.11 6.09
CA ALA A 218 19.75 -15.14 7.54
C ALA A 218 20.73 -16.25 7.95
N LYS A 219 20.60 -17.42 7.35
CA LYS A 219 21.54 -18.57 7.61
C LYS A 219 22.98 -18.24 7.21
N ILE A 220 23.17 -17.42 6.16
CA ILE A 220 24.48 -16.97 5.73
C ILE A 220 25.02 -15.92 6.69
N VAL A 221 24.17 -14.94 7.05
CA VAL A 221 24.55 -13.88 8.01
C VAL A 221 24.98 -14.46 9.35
N TRP A 222 24.28 -15.45 9.88
CA TRP A 222 24.58 -16.07 11.18
C TRP A 222 25.95 -16.76 11.25
N ARG A 223 26.56 -17.11 10.12
CA ARG A 223 27.92 -17.66 10.09
C ARG A 223 28.98 -16.63 10.51
N SER A 224 28.73 -15.34 10.20
CA SER A 224 29.67 -14.23 10.49
C SER A 224 29.19 -13.33 11.63
N ARG A 225 27.87 -13.28 11.87
CA ARG A 225 27.22 -12.45 12.88
C ARG A 225 26.19 -13.28 13.63
N PRO A 226 26.64 -14.19 14.53
CA PRO A 226 25.76 -15.13 15.23
C PRO A 226 24.73 -14.44 16.14
N GLU A 227 24.99 -13.18 16.55
CA GLU A 227 24.08 -12.37 17.35
C GLU A 227 22.95 -11.73 16.53
N ALA A 228 23.01 -11.72 15.20
CA ALA A 228 22.03 -11.06 14.36
C ALA A 228 20.63 -11.68 14.53
N ARG A 229 19.61 -10.85 14.73
CA ARG A 229 18.21 -11.23 14.87
C ARG A 229 17.41 -10.81 13.66
N PHE A 230 16.43 -11.61 13.31
CA PHE A 230 15.51 -11.31 12.21
C PHE A 230 14.08 -11.32 12.73
N VAL A 231 13.38 -10.21 12.50
CA VAL A 231 11.97 -10.04 12.91
C VAL A 231 11.12 -9.91 11.64
N ALA A 232 10.12 -10.78 11.50
CA ALA A 232 9.21 -10.76 10.36
C ALA A 232 7.78 -10.45 10.83
N ILE A 233 7.17 -9.41 10.25
CA ILE A 233 5.80 -8.97 10.51
C ILE A 233 4.99 -9.06 9.23
N GLY A 234 3.76 -9.54 9.34
CA GLY A 234 2.79 -9.56 8.27
C GLY A 234 2.08 -10.90 8.10
N GLN A 235 1.14 -10.90 7.19
CA GLN A 235 0.32 -12.07 6.90
C GLN A 235 1.14 -13.18 6.27
N ASN A 236 0.93 -14.41 6.76
CA ASN A 236 1.49 -15.59 6.13
C ASN A 236 0.85 -15.82 4.75
N ALA A 237 1.67 -16.26 3.78
CA ALA A 237 1.15 -16.76 2.53
C ALA A 237 0.20 -17.94 2.81
N TRP A 238 -0.79 -18.13 1.93
CA TRP A 238 -1.71 -19.29 2.06
C TRP A 238 -0.96 -20.62 2.02
N THR A 239 0.16 -20.66 1.31
CA THR A 239 1.07 -21.82 1.21
C THR A 239 1.92 -22.05 2.46
N ALA A 240 2.03 -21.07 3.37
CA ALA A 240 2.91 -21.15 4.53
C ALA A 240 2.59 -22.31 5.49
N ARG A 241 1.35 -22.82 5.45
CA ARG A 241 0.96 -24.03 6.21
C ARG A 241 1.74 -25.29 5.79
N PHE A 242 2.29 -25.30 4.57
CA PHE A 242 3.08 -26.41 4.02
C PHE A 242 4.59 -26.15 4.12
N GLU A 243 5.00 -24.97 4.63
CA GLU A 243 6.40 -24.60 4.73
C GLU A 243 6.97 -24.99 6.08
N ARG A 244 8.24 -25.47 6.07
CA ARG A 244 8.97 -25.70 7.31
C ARG A 244 9.22 -24.37 8.02
N ARG A 245 8.78 -24.28 9.27
CA ARG A 245 9.12 -23.13 10.14
C ARG A 245 10.63 -23.11 10.36
N VAL A 246 11.19 -21.92 10.43
CA VAL A 246 12.59 -21.77 10.89
C VAL A 246 12.59 -22.12 12.38
N LYS A 247 13.37 -23.16 12.73
CA LYS A 247 13.58 -23.56 14.12
C LYS A 247 14.87 -22.90 14.64
N ASP A 248 14.86 -21.58 14.77
CA ASP A 248 16.00 -20.82 15.27
C ASP A 248 15.44 -19.60 16.01
N ASP A 249 15.79 -19.41 17.26
CA ASP A 249 15.27 -18.34 18.13
C ASP A 249 15.67 -16.94 17.67
N ARG A 250 16.66 -16.83 16.78
CA ARG A 250 17.06 -15.58 16.14
C ARG A 250 16.13 -15.14 15.02
N TRP A 251 15.24 -16.04 14.56
CA TRP A 251 14.18 -15.75 13.60
C TRP A 251 12.83 -15.63 14.31
N VAL A 252 12.35 -14.41 14.51
CA VAL A 252 11.10 -14.12 15.21
C VAL A 252 10.00 -13.78 14.20
N ASP A 253 9.05 -14.68 14.03
CA ASP A 253 7.86 -14.44 13.22
C ASP A 253 6.70 -13.97 14.10
N ARG A 254 6.35 -12.67 14.01
CA ARG A 254 5.31 -12.04 14.83
C ARG A 254 3.91 -12.12 14.21
N GLY A 255 3.78 -12.60 12.97
CA GLY A 255 2.47 -12.62 12.28
C GLY A 255 1.94 -11.21 12.00
N ILE A 256 0.62 -11.07 12.03
CA ILE A 256 -0.06 -9.77 11.96
C ILE A 256 -0.02 -9.15 13.37
N VAL A 257 0.43 -7.93 13.47
CA VAL A 257 0.55 -7.18 14.73
C VAL A 257 -0.30 -5.90 14.67
N SER A 258 -0.44 -5.22 15.80
CA SER A 258 -1.05 -3.89 15.86
C SER A 258 -0.17 -2.83 15.16
N GLU A 259 -0.73 -1.69 14.80
CA GLU A 259 0.05 -0.57 14.27
C GLU A 259 1.10 -0.07 15.28
N ALA A 260 0.78 -0.11 16.59
CA ALA A 260 1.70 0.24 17.66
C ALA A 260 2.89 -0.73 17.72
N ASP A 261 2.64 -2.03 17.69
CA ASP A 261 3.70 -3.05 17.66
C ASP A 261 4.56 -2.95 16.38
N LYS A 262 3.93 -2.59 15.26
CA LYS A 262 4.65 -2.37 14.00
C LYS A 262 5.57 -1.15 14.10
N ALA A 263 5.08 -0.03 14.63
CA ALA A 263 5.89 1.17 14.87
C ALA A 263 7.05 0.88 15.82
N GLU A 264 6.82 0.14 16.90
CA GLU A 264 7.88 -0.30 17.81
C GLU A 264 8.91 -1.18 17.11
N ALA A 265 8.49 -2.12 16.27
CA ALA A 265 9.43 -2.95 15.52
C ALA A 265 10.33 -2.14 14.59
N TYR A 266 9.80 -1.12 13.92
CA TYR A 266 10.62 -0.20 13.14
C TYR A 266 11.57 0.62 14.03
N ALA A 267 11.11 1.11 15.18
CA ALA A 267 11.93 1.88 16.10
C ALA A 267 13.08 1.05 16.69
N ARG A 268 12.85 -0.24 16.96
CA ARG A 268 13.88 -1.18 17.48
C ARG A 268 14.84 -1.69 16.42
N ALA A 269 14.44 -1.78 15.16
CA ALA A 269 15.24 -2.38 14.09
C ALA A 269 16.54 -1.60 13.83
N THR A 270 17.61 -2.29 13.47
CA THR A 270 18.83 -1.70 12.94
C THR A 270 18.75 -1.49 11.43
N ILE A 271 18.17 -2.45 10.71
CA ILE A 271 18.06 -2.48 9.25
C ILE A 271 16.63 -2.94 8.89
N PHE A 272 16.08 -2.36 7.84
CA PHE A 272 14.88 -2.88 7.19
C PHE A 272 15.25 -3.61 5.90
N ALA A 273 14.72 -4.81 5.68
CA ALA A 273 15.00 -5.60 4.48
C ALA A 273 13.73 -6.18 3.87
N MET A 274 13.36 -5.73 2.68
CA MET A 274 12.30 -6.30 1.85
C MET A 274 12.73 -6.32 0.38
N PRO A 275 13.54 -7.31 -0.03
CA PRO A 275 14.08 -7.43 -1.39
C PRO A 275 13.01 -7.96 -2.36
N SER A 276 11.97 -7.18 -2.59
CA SER A 276 10.82 -7.50 -3.41
C SER A 276 11.14 -7.46 -4.90
N VAL A 277 10.56 -8.38 -5.70
CA VAL A 277 10.64 -8.37 -7.18
C VAL A 277 9.37 -7.85 -7.84
N HIS A 278 8.33 -7.53 -7.06
CA HIS A 278 7.12 -6.86 -7.54
C HIS A 278 6.68 -5.82 -6.52
N GLU A 279 6.76 -4.55 -6.89
CA GLU A 279 6.29 -3.40 -6.15
C GLU A 279 5.74 -2.35 -7.11
N THR A 280 4.74 -1.61 -6.65
CA THR A 280 4.34 -0.35 -7.27
C THR A 280 5.12 0.82 -6.71
N PHE A 281 5.43 0.77 -5.41
CA PHE A 281 6.18 1.81 -4.70
C PHE A 281 6.95 1.26 -3.48
N GLY A 282 6.24 0.64 -2.53
CA GLY A 282 6.80 0.10 -1.30
C GLY A 282 6.66 1.05 -0.10
N HIS A 283 5.45 1.18 0.46
CA HIS A 283 5.19 1.96 1.69
C HIS A 283 6.16 1.64 2.83
N THR A 284 6.54 0.37 2.96
CA THR A 284 7.38 -0.12 4.04
C THR A 284 8.81 0.44 3.99
N TYR A 285 9.30 0.84 2.83
CA TYR A 285 10.57 1.59 2.73
C TYR A 285 10.42 2.97 3.36
N LEU A 286 9.29 3.64 3.14
CA LEU A 286 9.01 4.94 3.74
C LEU A 286 8.83 4.83 5.26
N GLU A 287 8.20 3.75 5.74
CA GLU A 287 8.06 3.47 7.17
C GLU A 287 9.43 3.24 7.83
N ALA A 288 10.33 2.51 7.17
CA ALA A 288 11.71 2.33 7.63
C ALA A 288 12.46 3.66 7.70
N TRP A 289 12.36 4.50 6.67
CA TRP A 289 12.95 5.83 6.68
C TRP A 289 12.29 6.77 7.69
N TYR A 290 10.98 6.64 7.92
CA TYR A 290 10.31 7.36 9.00
C TYR A 290 10.96 7.05 10.35
N ALA A 291 11.40 5.82 10.55
CA ALA A 291 12.14 5.35 11.73
C ALA A 291 13.67 5.54 11.61
N TRP A 292 14.18 6.29 10.63
CA TRP A 292 15.61 6.51 10.39
C TRP A 292 16.40 5.22 10.10
N ARG A 293 15.77 4.18 9.54
CA ARG A 293 16.41 2.90 9.25
C ARG A 293 16.85 2.83 7.79
N PRO A 294 18.08 2.35 7.51
CA PRO A 294 18.50 2.05 6.15
C PRO A 294 17.65 0.92 5.60
N VAL A 295 17.40 0.93 4.29
CA VAL A 295 16.60 -0.10 3.63
C VAL A 295 17.47 -0.98 2.74
N ILE A 296 17.15 -2.29 2.69
CA ILE A 296 17.61 -3.22 1.66
C ILE A 296 16.40 -3.57 0.81
N ALA A 297 16.43 -3.14 -0.43
CA ALA A 297 15.30 -3.22 -1.36
C ALA A 297 15.64 -4.10 -2.57
N GLY A 298 14.60 -4.59 -3.26
CA GLY A 298 14.79 -5.41 -4.46
C GLY A 298 15.15 -4.61 -5.68
N ASP A 299 15.95 -5.19 -6.56
CA ASP A 299 16.41 -4.56 -7.80
C ASP A 299 15.35 -4.65 -8.91
N ILE A 300 14.42 -3.70 -8.86
CA ILE A 300 13.38 -3.53 -9.88
C ILE A 300 13.16 -2.04 -10.19
N PRO A 301 12.71 -1.68 -11.42
CA PRO A 301 12.64 -0.30 -11.86
C PRO A 301 11.85 0.64 -10.92
N PRO A 302 10.61 0.32 -10.45
CA PRO A 302 9.89 1.24 -9.57
C PRO A 302 10.60 1.45 -8.22
N VAL A 303 11.30 0.43 -7.70
CA VAL A 303 12.06 0.54 -6.44
C VAL A 303 13.31 1.38 -6.61
N ARG A 304 14.02 1.28 -7.74
CA ARG A 304 15.16 2.15 -8.05
C ARG A 304 14.81 3.64 -8.13
N GLU A 305 13.57 3.97 -8.44
CA GLU A 305 13.08 5.35 -8.39
C GLU A 305 12.89 5.84 -6.95
N VAL A 306 12.45 4.96 -6.07
CA VAL A 306 12.20 5.27 -4.66
C VAL A 306 13.51 5.24 -3.85
N VAL A 307 14.27 4.15 -3.94
CA VAL A 307 15.51 3.90 -3.17
C VAL A 307 16.72 4.15 -4.06
N ARG A 308 17.55 5.11 -3.66
CA ARG A 308 18.84 5.40 -4.33
C ARG A 308 19.91 4.47 -3.76
N ASP A 309 20.38 3.56 -4.60
CA ASP A 309 21.41 2.60 -4.19
C ASP A 309 22.67 3.28 -3.65
N GLY A 310 23.16 2.80 -2.52
CA GLY A 310 24.35 3.35 -1.85
C GLY A 310 24.13 4.67 -1.09
N ILE A 311 22.97 5.34 -1.23
CA ILE A 311 22.69 6.66 -0.64
C ILE A 311 21.67 6.58 0.49
N ASP A 312 20.46 6.09 0.24
CA ASP A 312 19.41 5.97 1.26
C ASP A 312 18.99 4.51 1.50
N GLY A 313 19.69 3.58 0.85
CA GLY A 313 19.54 2.14 1.01
C GLY A 313 20.49 1.36 0.10
N LEU A 314 20.33 0.04 0.09
CA LEU A 314 21.00 -0.87 -0.84
C LEU A 314 19.96 -1.56 -1.71
N VAL A 315 20.16 -1.55 -3.02
CA VAL A 315 19.30 -2.20 -3.99
C VAL A 315 19.99 -3.49 -4.46
N VAL A 316 19.34 -4.63 -4.22
CA VAL A 316 19.97 -5.95 -4.41
C VAL A 316 19.07 -6.90 -5.18
N ALA A 317 19.67 -7.85 -5.90
CA ALA A 317 18.95 -8.99 -6.45
C ALA A 317 18.28 -9.79 -5.32
N GLN A 318 17.13 -10.42 -5.62
CA GLN A 318 16.42 -11.26 -4.64
C GLN A 318 17.11 -12.64 -4.48
N GLU A 319 18.40 -12.62 -4.22
CA GLU A 319 19.24 -13.80 -4.01
C GLU A 319 19.78 -13.80 -2.59
N PRO A 320 19.76 -14.96 -1.89
CA PRO A 320 20.21 -15.04 -0.49
C PRO A 320 21.61 -14.46 -0.25
N ASP A 321 22.55 -14.74 -1.15
CA ASP A 321 23.94 -14.24 -1.01
C ASP A 321 24.02 -12.71 -1.18
N ALA A 322 23.29 -12.14 -2.14
CA ALA A 322 23.27 -10.69 -2.34
C ALA A 322 22.64 -9.97 -1.13
N ILE A 323 21.53 -10.50 -0.62
CA ILE A 323 20.85 -9.98 0.57
C ILE A 323 21.76 -10.10 1.79
N ALA A 324 22.40 -11.26 1.99
CA ALA A 324 23.31 -11.48 3.12
C ALA A 324 24.50 -10.52 3.08
N ARG A 325 25.14 -10.32 1.92
CA ARG A 325 26.23 -9.33 1.77
C ARG A 325 25.79 -7.92 2.14
N ALA A 326 24.60 -7.50 1.68
CA ALA A 326 24.04 -6.18 2.00
C ALA A 326 23.82 -6.02 3.52
N ILE A 327 23.24 -7.03 4.17
CA ILE A 327 23.01 -7.03 5.63
C ILE A 327 24.36 -6.94 6.35
N LEU A 328 25.34 -7.78 6.01
CA LEU A 328 26.67 -7.79 6.62
C LEU A 328 27.40 -6.46 6.44
N THR A 329 27.26 -5.83 5.26
CA THR A 329 27.82 -4.49 4.99
C THR A 329 27.25 -3.45 5.97
N LEU A 330 25.93 -3.41 6.14
CA LEU A 330 25.29 -2.41 7.01
C LEU A 330 25.48 -2.73 8.50
N LEU A 331 25.55 -3.99 8.89
CA LEU A 331 25.88 -4.39 10.27
C LEU A 331 27.37 -4.15 10.61
N GLY A 332 28.25 -4.21 9.61
CA GLY A 332 29.67 -3.95 9.76
C GLY A 332 30.04 -2.46 9.78
N ASP A 333 29.23 -1.60 9.18
CA ASP A 333 29.43 -0.15 9.14
C ASP A 333 28.17 0.59 9.62
N THR A 334 28.05 0.72 10.92
CA THR A 334 26.89 1.37 11.57
C THR A 334 26.81 2.87 11.24
N THR A 335 27.94 3.51 10.95
CA THR A 335 27.98 4.92 10.54
C THR A 335 27.37 5.08 9.16
N ARG A 336 27.73 4.23 8.22
CA ARG A 336 27.11 4.19 6.89
C ARG A 336 25.61 3.86 6.97
N ALA A 337 25.24 2.86 7.75
CA ALA A 337 23.85 2.48 7.98
C ALA A 337 23.01 3.66 8.49
N ARG A 338 23.51 4.38 9.49
CA ARG A 338 22.87 5.57 10.04
C ARG A 338 22.70 6.67 8.98
N ARG A 339 23.78 7.02 8.25
CA ARG A 339 23.72 8.04 7.18
C ARG A 339 22.68 7.69 6.09
N MET A 340 22.57 6.43 5.73
CA MET A 340 21.54 5.97 4.77
C MET A 340 20.14 6.16 5.32
N GLY A 341 19.89 5.82 6.58
CA GLY A 341 18.60 6.05 7.23
C GLY A 341 18.25 7.54 7.31
N GLU A 342 19.21 8.40 7.66
CA GLU A 342 19.07 9.86 7.68
C GLU A 342 18.74 10.39 6.28
N SER A 343 19.50 9.98 5.26
CA SER A 343 19.24 10.37 3.86
C SER A 343 17.85 9.97 3.39
N GLY A 344 17.42 8.76 3.74
CA GLY A 344 16.08 8.27 3.43
C GLY A 344 15.00 9.09 4.13
N ARG A 345 15.19 9.44 5.40
CA ARG A 345 14.26 10.29 6.16
C ARG A 345 14.11 11.68 5.54
N PHE A 346 15.20 12.33 5.16
CA PHE A 346 15.16 13.61 4.46
C PHE A 346 14.40 13.51 3.12
N ARG A 347 14.72 12.48 2.33
CA ARG A 347 14.04 12.25 1.05
C ARG A 347 12.54 12.01 1.22
N LEU A 348 12.13 11.27 2.27
CA LEU A 348 10.72 11.09 2.63
C LEU A 348 10.05 12.45 2.90
N GLN A 349 10.67 13.30 3.72
CA GLN A 349 10.13 14.61 4.10
C GLN A 349 9.99 15.55 2.89
N GLU A 350 10.93 15.52 1.97
CA GLU A 350 10.92 16.35 0.77
C GLU A 350 9.92 15.88 -0.29
N ARG A 351 9.55 14.60 -0.31
CA ARG A 351 8.84 14.05 -1.48
C ARG A 351 7.54 13.33 -1.16
N TRP A 352 7.42 12.69 0.00
CA TRP A 352 6.38 11.69 0.23
C TRP A 352 5.69 11.80 1.59
N THR A 353 5.57 13.01 2.11
CA THR A 353 4.61 13.27 3.19
C THR A 353 3.19 13.16 2.64
N TRP A 354 2.24 12.82 3.49
CA TRP A 354 0.83 12.76 3.05
C TRP A 354 0.29 14.11 2.61
N ASP A 355 0.81 15.24 3.11
CA ASP A 355 0.43 16.57 2.65
C ASP A 355 0.87 16.80 1.19
N LEU A 356 2.09 16.43 0.83
CA LEU A 356 2.59 16.52 -0.55
C LEU A 356 1.86 15.54 -1.49
N VAL A 357 1.53 14.33 -1.01
CA VAL A 357 0.77 13.35 -1.78
C VAL A 357 -0.65 13.86 -2.02
N ALA A 358 -1.30 14.40 -0.98
CA ALA A 358 -2.64 14.98 -1.11
C ALA A 358 -2.66 16.16 -2.08
N GLU A 359 -1.70 17.07 -2.00
CA GLU A 359 -1.56 18.21 -2.93
C GLU A 359 -1.42 17.75 -4.40
N ARG A 360 -0.61 16.74 -4.67
CA ARG A 360 -0.49 16.18 -6.04
C ARG A 360 -1.78 15.48 -6.48
N THR A 361 -2.47 14.84 -5.53
CA THR A 361 -3.76 14.19 -5.79
C THR A 361 -4.86 15.22 -6.08
N GLU A 362 -4.87 16.36 -5.39
CA GLU A 362 -5.78 17.46 -5.69
C GLU A 362 -5.61 17.98 -7.11
N ARG A 363 -4.36 18.19 -7.55
CA ARG A 363 -4.08 18.60 -8.93
C ARG A 363 -4.56 17.56 -9.96
N ALA A 364 -4.41 16.27 -9.64
CA ALA A 364 -4.96 15.21 -10.49
C ALA A 364 -6.49 15.23 -10.53
N TYR A 365 -7.15 15.56 -9.42
CA TYR A 365 -8.61 15.68 -9.36
C TYR A 365 -9.13 16.90 -10.13
N GLU A 366 -8.44 18.03 -10.06
CA GLU A 366 -8.76 19.24 -10.83
C GLU A 366 -8.66 18.96 -12.33
N ALA A 367 -7.56 18.37 -12.78
CA ALA A 367 -7.37 17.97 -14.17
C ALA A 367 -8.44 16.94 -14.63
N ALA A 368 -8.82 15.98 -13.77
CA ALA A 368 -9.87 15.02 -14.09
C ALA A 368 -11.24 15.69 -14.25
N ARG A 369 -11.56 16.68 -13.43
CA ARG A 369 -12.81 17.44 -13.53
C ARG A 369 -12.88 18.26 -14.82
N GLU A 370 -11.77 18.90 -15.20
CA GLU A 370 -11.66 19.62 -16.48
C GLU A 370 -11.84 18.68 -17.66
N GLN A 371 -11.19 17.50 -17.62
CA GLN A 371 -11.33 16.46 -18.66
C GLN A 371 -12.77 15.93 -18.75
N ALA A 372 -13.40 15.63 -17.61
CA ALA A 372 -14.79 15.18 -17.57
C ALA A 372 -15.76 16.22 -18.13
N ALA A 373 -15.53 17.50 -17.87
CA ALA A 373 -16.34 18.61 -18.40
C ALA A 373 -16.15 18.75 -19.92
N ALA A 374 -14.94 18.59 -20.44
CA ALA A 374 -14.64 18.68 -21.87
C ALA A 374 -15.17 17.49 -22.69
N SER A 375 -15.46 16.38 -22.03
CA SER A 375 -15.93 15.13 -22.66
C SER A 375 -17.47 15.00 -22.71
N ARG A 376 -18.20 15.95 -22.10
CA ARG A 376 -19.68 16.07 -22.12
C ARG A 376 -20.14 16.96 -23.24
#